data_19d8c37ab1f570544b878da726f4ced5
#
_entry.id   19d8c37ab1f570544b878da726f4ced5
#
_cell.length_a   1.000
_cell.length_b   1.000
_cell.length_c   1.000
_cell.angle_alpha   90.00
_cell.angle_beta   90.00
_cell.angle_gamma   90.00
#
_symmetry.space_group_name_H-M   'P 1'
#
loop_
_entity.id
_entity.type
_entity.pdbx_description
1 polymer ?
#
loop_
_entity_poly.entity_id
_entity_poly.type
_entity_poly.pdbx_seq_one_letter_code
_entity_poly.pdbx_strand_id
1 'polypeptide(L)'
;VHAAGLVLLHPYLPRLFSALGWIADEHRYGDPFPSANLPRAAAMLHWLATGRDEPFEFEQGMAKLLLGQAPDDPLLVAAGLLGAAEREEGVALLVAVVDNWPALGKTSVDGLRLSFLQRGGLLYPARDGWLLRLQAESFDLLLDRLPWGISIVRLPWMRGTLFTEWMPA
;
A
#
# COMPACT_ATOMS: atom_id res chain seq x y z
N VAL A 1 6.50 9.61 -6.56
CA VAL A 1 6.63 8.45 -5.64
C VAL A 1 6.58 7.16 -6.44
N HIS A 2 7.21 6.14 -5.89
CA HIS A 2 7.19 4.78 -6.38
C HIS A 2 6.07 3.98 -5.73
N ALA A 3 5.67 2.87 -6.36
CA ALA A 3 4.65 1.95 -5.84
C ALA A 3 3.32 2.65 -5.48
N ALA A 4 2.94 3.62 -6.29
CA ALA A 4 1.71 4.37 -6.08
C ALA A 4 0.46 3.49 -6.07
N GLY A 5 0.50 2.35 -6.77
CA GLY A 5 -0.59 1.37 -6.79
C GLY A 5 -0.85 0.65 -5.48
N LEU A 6 0.01 0.80 -4.47
CA LEU A 6 -0.25 0.28 -3.11
C LEU A 6 -1.58 0.77 -2.53
N VAL A 7 -2.12 1.90 -3.01
CA VAL A 7 -3.46 2.38 -2.63
C VAL A 7 -4.56 1.35 -2.89
N LEU A 8 -4.37 0.48 -3.89
CA LEU A 8 -5.33 -0.59 -4.20
C LEU A 8 -5.49 -1.60 -3.07
N LEU A 9 -4.47 -1.74 -2.25
CA LEU A 9 -4.43 -2.72 -1.15
C LEU A 9 -5.02 -2.19 0.15
N HIS A 10 -5.42 -0.93 0.22
CA HIS A 10 -5.79 -0.29 1.47
C HIS A 10 -6.84 -1.03 2.30
N PRO A 11 -7.90 -1.66 1.71
CA PRO A 11 -8.90 -2.35 2.52
C PRO A 11 -8.37 -3.61 3.22
N TYR A 12 -7.24 -4.15 2.74
CA TYR A 12 -6.64 -5.38 3.26
C TYR A 12 -5.59 -5.14 4.34
N LEU A 13 -5.05 -3.93 4.43
CA LEU A 13 -3.92 -3.64 5.30
C LEU A 13 -4.24 -3.72 6.80
N PRO A 14 -5.39 -3.23 7.29
CA PRO A 14 -5.70 -3.37 8.72
C PRO A 14 -5.72 -4.81 9.19
N ARG A 15 -6.34 -5.70 8.42
CA ARG A 15 -6.40 -7.12 8.74
C ARG A 15 -5.02 -7.78 8.69
N LEU A 16 -4.20 -7.44 7.69
CA LEU A 16 -2.83 -7.95 7.58
C LEU A 16 -2.01 -7.58 8.81
N PHE A 17 -1.97 -6.31 9.17
CA PHE A 17 -1.16 -5.84 10.29
C PHE A 17 -1.67 -6.32 11.64
N SER A 18 -2.98 -6.50 11.79
CA SER A 18 -3.55 -7.15 12.98
C SER A 18 -3.17 -8.63 13.06
N ALA A 19 -3.28 -9.37 11.96
CA ALA A 19 -2.90 -10.78 11.90
C ALA A 19 -1.42 -11.00 12.20
N LEU A 20 -0.55 -10.06 11.80
CA LEU A 20 0.88 -10.10 12.10
C LEU A 20 1.22 -9.64 13.53
N GLY A 21 0.23 -9.14 14.28
CA GLY A 21 0.44 -8.60 15.63
C GLY A 21 1.18 -7.26 15.66
N TRP A 22 1.20 -6.53 14.54
CA TRP A 22 1.90 -5.25 14.42
C TRP A 22 1.07 -4.04 14.85
N ILE A 23 -0.24 -4.22 14.93
CA ILE A 23 -1.20 -3.32 15.59
C ILE A 23 -2.00 -4.12 16.61
N ALA A 24 -2.41 -3.48 17.69
CA ALA A 24 -3.20 -4.12 18.73
C ALA A 24 -4.64 -4.36 18.27
N ASP A 25 -5.29 -5.41 18.77
CA ASP A 25 -6.70 -5.68 18.47
C ASP A 25 -7.62 -4.55 18.94
N GLU A 26 -7.25 -3.89 20.05
CA GLU A 26 -7.93 -2.71 20.59
C GLU A 26 -7.50 -1.38 19.94
N HIS A 27 -6.76 -1.40 18.84
CA HIS A 27 -6.35 -0.20 18.12
C HIS A 27 -7.58 0.64 17.76
N ARG A 28 -7.60 1.89 18.21
CA ARG A 28 -8.68 2.83 17.94
C ARG A 28 -8.41 3.63 16.68
N TYR A 29 -9.46 3.97 15.99
CA TYR A 29 -9.37 4.87 14.85
C TYR A 29 -8.78 6.22 15.27
N GLY A 30 -7.69 6.61 14.62
CA GLY A 30 -6.92 7.81 14.95
C GLY A 30 -5.66 7.57 15.80
N ASP A 31 -5.51 6.38 16.42
CA ASP A 31 -4.25 6.02 17.08
C ASP A 31 -3.14 5.88 16.03
N PRO A 32 -1.92 6.39 16.30
CA PRO A 32 -0.82 6.26 15.36
C PRO A 32 -0.40 4.78 15.19
N PHE A 33 0.19 4.47 14.04
CA PHE A 33 0.82 3.18 13.84
C PHE A 33 1.97 3.01 14.85
N PRO A 34 2.11 1.85 15.52
CA PRO A 34 3.16 1.66 16.53
C PRO A 34 4.55 1.88 15.94
N SER A 35 5.30 2.82 16.49
CA SER A 35 6.61 3.25 15.97
C SER A 35 7.62 2.10 15.90
N ALA A 36 7.57 1.18 16.85
CA ALA A 36 8.44 0.00 16.86
C ALA A 36 8.22 -0.93 15.66
N ASN A 37 7.04 -0.91 15.05
CA ASN A 37 6.66 -1.76 13.94
C ASN A 37 6.70 -1.05 12.58
N LEU A 38 6.97 0.25 12.55
CA LEU A 38 7.05 1.02 11.30
C LEU A 38 8.07 0.45 10.30
N PRO A 39 9.31 0.11 10.69
CA PRO A 39 10.27 -0.43 9.73
C PRO A 39 9.81 -1.72 9.07
N ARG A 40 9.28 -2.66 9.85
CA ARG A 40 8.79 -3.94 9.30
C ARG A 40 7.53 -3.77 8.45
N ALA A 41 6.65 -2.85 8.82
CA ALA A 41 5.46 -2.54 8.03
C ALA A 41 5.82 -1.89 6.70
N ALA A 42 6.80 -0.98 6.68
CA ALA A 42 7.33 -0.40 5.44
C ALA A 42 8.00 -1.45 4.56
N ALA A 43 8.78 -2.37 5.14
CA ALA A 43 9.36 -3.50 4.42
C ALA A 43 8.26 -4.38 3.80
N MET A 44 7.19 -4.65 4.53
CA MET A 44 6.05 -5.43 4.03
C MET A 44 5.37 -4.73 2.85
N LEU A 45 5.08 -3.45 2.95
CA LEU A 45 4.44 -2.70 1.86
C LEU A 45 5.33 -2.69 0.61
N HIS A 46 6.63 -2.50 0.76
CA HIS A 46 7.57 -2.58 -0.36
C HIS A 46 7.59 -3.99 -0.97
N TRP A 47 7.61 -5.01 -0.12
CA TRP A 47 7.59 -6.40 -0.57
C TRP A 47 6.28 -6.76 -1.28
N LEU A 48 5.13 -6.29 -0.79
CA LEU A 48 3.85 -6.48 -1.48
C LEU A 48 3.90 -5.93 -2.91
N ALA A 49 4.50 -4.75 -3.09
CA ALA A 49 4.59 -4.13 -4.41
C ALA A 49 5.66 -4.75 -5.32
N THR A 50 6.79 -5.20 -4.78
CA THR A 50 7.98 -5.53 -5.58
C THR A 50 8.48 -6.97 -5.43
N GLY A 51 8.09 -7.67 -4.37
CA GLY A 51 8.68 -8.96 -3.99
C GLY A 51 10.04 -8.85 -3.29
N ARG A 52 10.51 -7.63 -2.98
CA ARG A 52 11.75 -7.35 -2.26
C ARG A 52 11.43 -6.61 -0.96
N ASP A 53 12.18 -6.85 0.08
CA ASP A 53 11.94 -6.28 1.43
C ASP A 53 13.02 -5.26 1.87
N GLU A 54 13.87 -4.82 0.95
CA GLU A 54 14.91 -3.82 1.19
C GLU A 54 14.68 -2.57 0.34
N PRO A 55 13.77 -1.67 0.76
CA PRO A 55 13.55 -0.44 0.00
C PRO A 55 14.68 0.55 0.21
N PHE A 56 15.06 1.25 -0.86
CA PHE A 56 15.83 2.48 -0.72
C PHE A 56 14.96 3.59 -0.13
N GLU A 57 15.57 4.57 0.51
CA GLU A 57 14.82 5.67 1.16
C GLU A 57 13.86 6.37 0.17
N PHE A 58 14.29 6.62 -1.06
CA PHE A 58 13.48 7.29 -2.07
C PHE A 58 12.28 6.44 -2.57
N GLU A 59 12.29 5.13 -2.33
CA GLU A 59 11.20 4.22 -2.71
C GLU A 59 10.08 4.17 -1.67
N GLN A 60 10.26 4.73 -0.48
CA GLN A 60 9.38 4.52 0.68
C GLN A 60 8.24 5.53 0.79
N GLY A 61 8.15 6.51 -0.10
CA GLY A 61 7.18 7.59 0.02
C GLY A 61 5.74 7.11 0.20
N MET A 62 5.29 6.15 -0.60
CA MET A 62 3.93 5.60 -0.48
C MET A 62 3.75 4.77 0.78
N ALA A 63 4.73 3.95 1.15
CA ALA A 63 4.68 3.17 2.38
C ALA A 63 4.56 4.09 3.61
N LYS A 64 5.33 5.16 3.67
CA LYS A 64 5.25 6.17 4.74
C LYS A 64 3.86 6.78 4.82
N LEU A 65 3.29 7.23 3.70
CA LEU A 65 1.94 7.80 3.68
C LEU A 65 0.89 6.81 4.19
N LEU A 66 0.92 5.58 3.69
CA LEU A 66 -0.02 4.54 4.11
C LEU A 66 0.16 4.10 5.57
N LEU A 67 1.31 4.40 6.17
CA LEU A 67 1.58 4.18 7.60
C LEU A 67 1.36 5.44 8.46
N GLY A 68 0.82 6.50 7.87
CA GLY A 68 0.50 7.74 8.58
C GLY A 68 1.72 8.63 8.84
N GLN A 69 2.82 8.41 8.11
CA GLN A 69 4.03 9.22 8.19
C GLN A 69 4.09 10.22 7.04
N ALA A 70 4.82 11.32 7.23
CA ALA A 70 5.09 12.24 6.13
C ALA A 70 6.09 11.60 5.14
N PRO A 71 5.99 11.88 3.83
CA PRO A 71 6.87 11.27 2.83
C PRO A 71 8.36 11.55 3.05
N ASP A 72 8.68 12.68 3.63
CA ASP A 72 10.05 13.16 3.93
C ASP A 72 10.53 12.80 5.33
N ASP A 73 9.68 12.19 6.18
CA ASP A 73 10.14 11.67 7.47
C ASP A 73 11.14 10.53 7.24
N PRO A 74 12.33 10.56 7.89
CA PRO A 74 13.30 9.49 7.72
C PRO A 74 12.79 8.19 8.34
N LEU A 75 12.97 7.08 7.62
CA LEU A 75 12.63 5.76 8.12
C LEU A 75 13.69 4.75 7.66
N LEU A 76 14.48 4.24 8.60
CA LEU A 76 15.45 3.20 8.32
C LEU A 76 14.77 1.84 8.28
N VAL A 77 14.92 1.18 7.14
CA VAL A 77 14.43 -0.19 6.92
C VAL A 77 15.62 -1.09 6.65
N ALA A 78 15.98 -1.90 7.63
CA ALA A 78 17.09 -2.85 7.50
C ALA A 78 16.70 -4.05 6.64
N ALA A 79 17.70 -4.76 6.14
CA ALA A 79 17.50 -6.04 5.47
C ALA A 79 16.98 -7.11 6.45
N GLY A 80 16.21 -8.08 5.93
CA GLY A 80 15.83 -9.27 6.67
C GLY A 80 14.79 -9.05 7.77
N LEU A 81 13.99 -7.98 7.70
CA LEU A 81 12.91 -7.73 8.66
C LEU A 81 11.71 -8.66 8.49
N LEU A 82 11.56 -9.26 7.31
CA LEU A 82 10.45 -10.17 7.01
C LEU A 82 10.93 -11.61 7.02
N GLY A 83 10.29 -12.43 7.86
CA GLY A 83 10.45 -13.88 7.85
C GLY A 83 9.52 -14.58 6.86
N ALA A 84 9.61 -15.91 6.81
CA ALA A 84 8.78 -16.72 5.91
C ALA A 84 7.29 -16.59 6.23
N ALA A 85 6.92 -16.58 7.51
CA ALA A 85 5.53 -16.47 7.94
C ALA A 85 4.89 -15.14 7.51
N GLU A 86 5.60 -14.03 7.65
CA GLU A 86 5.13 -12.71 7.22
C GLU A 86 4.97 -12.65 5.72
N ARG A 87 5.89 -13.23 4.95
CA ARG A 87 5.78 -13.30 3.49
C ARG A 87 4.60 -14.16 3.03
N GLU A 88 4.33 -15.27 3.71
CA GLU A 88 3.15 -16.09 3.45
C GLU A 88 1.85 -15.30 3.64
N GLU A 89 1.74 -14.53 4.71
CA GLU A 89 0.60 -13.63 4.95
C GLU A 89 0.49 -12.57 3.84
N GLY A 90 1.59 -12.02 3.40
CA GLY A 90 1.63 -11.07 2.28
C GLY A 90 1.17 -11.70 0.96
N VAL A 91 1.61 -12.91 0.63
CA VAL A 91 1.13 -13.65 -0.55
C VAL A 91 -0.35 -13.91 -0.45
N ALA A 92 -0.84 -14.34 0.71
CA ALA A 92 -2.26 -14.58 0.93
C ALA A 92 -3.11 -13.32 0.68
N LEU A 93 -2.61 -12.15 1.10
CA LEU A 93 -3.25 -10.87 0.80
C LEU A 93 -3.32 -10.63 -0.72
N LEU A 94 -2.21 -10.77 -1.43
CA LEU A 94 -2.17 -10.52 -2.88
C LEU A 94 -3.06 -11.49 -3.66
N VAL A 95 -3.11 -12.75 -3.25
CA VAL A 95 -4.02 -13.75 -3.83
C VAL A 95 -5.47 -13.34 -3.56
N ALA A 96 -5.80 -12.91 -2.35
CA ALA A 96 -7.15 -12.44 -2.02
C ALA A 96 -7.55 -11.22 -2.84
N VAL A 97 -6.64 -10.29 -3.10
CA VAL A 97 -6.89 -9.13 -3.98
C VAL A 97 -7.26 -9.59 -5.39
N VAL A 98 -6.50 -10.50 -5.98
CA VAL A 98 -6.78 -11.03 -7.32
C VAL A 98 -8.12 -11.78 -7.32
N ASP A 99 -8.37 -12.62 -6.34
CA ASP A 99 -9.63 -13.40 -6.24
C ASP A 99 -10.86 -12.50 -6.07
N ASN A 100 -10.72 -11.42 -5.32
CA ASN A 100 -11.79 -10.44 -5.08
C ASN A 100 -11.95 -9.40 -6.20
N TRP A 101 -11.10 -9.44 -7.20
CA TRP A 101 -11.16 -8.55 -8.37
C TRP A 101 -11.34 -9.38 -9.65
N PRO A 102 -12.59 -9.83 -9.95
CA PRO A 102 -12.85 -10.79 -11.03
C PRO A 102 -12.40 -10.33 -12.41
N ALA A 103 -12.37 -9.02 -12.67
CA ALA A 103 -11.93 -8.48 -13.94
C ALA A 103 -10.47 -8.80 -14.27
N LEU A 104 -9.63 -9.10 -13.26
CA LEU A 104 -8.24 -9.55 -13.47
C LEU A 104 -8.14 -10.97 -14.05
N GLY A 105 -9.19 -11.77 -13.90
CA GLY A 105 -9.18 -13.17 -14.38
C GLY A 105 -8.07 -13.98 -13.72
N LYS A 106 -7.21 -14.59 -14.54
CA LYS A 106 -6.09 -15.45 -14.10
C LYS A 106 -4.78 -14.69 -13.90
N THR A 107 -4.84 -13.41 -13.57
CA THR A 107 -3.64 -12.62 -13.30
C THR A 107 -2.85 -13.22 -12.15
N SER A 108 -1.54 -13.38 -12.34
CA SER A 108 -0.63 -13.82 -11.28
C SER A 108 -0.34 -12.72 -10.28
N VAL A 109 0.20 -13.08 -9.12
CA VAL A 109 0.71 -12.11 -8.14
C VAL A 109 1.75 -11.17 -8.77
N ASP A 110 2.69 -11.71 -9.55
CA ASP A 110 3.68 -10.89 -10.25
C ASP A 110 3.06 -10.01 -11.32
N GLY A 111 2.03 -10.47 -11.99
CA GLY A 111 1.25 -9.65 -12.92
C GLY A 111 0.56 -8.47 -12.23
N LEU A 112 -0.05 -8.70 -11.06
CA LEU A 112 -0.62 -7.65 -10.23
C LEU A 112 0.44 -6.62 -9.82
N ARG A 113 1.60 -7.09 -9.37
CA ARG A 113 2.72 -6.23 -8.98
C ARG A 113 3.17 -5.32 -10.11
N LEU A 114 3.46 -5.90 -11.26
CA LEU A 114 4.01 -5.17 -12.42
C LEU A 114 2.99 -4.19 -13.02
N SER A 115 1.75 -4.61 -13.16
CA SER A 115 0.74 -3.82 -13.87
C SER A 115 0.10 -2.74 -13.00
N PHE A 116 -0.14 -3.03 -11.71
CA PHE A 116 -0.94 -2.16 -10.86
C PHE A 116 -0.21 -1.60 -9.65
N LEU A 117 0.66 -2.36 -8.99
CA LEU A 117 1.29 -1.92 -7.74
C LEU A 117 2.53 -1.06 -7.95
N GLN A 118 3.38 -1.40 -8.93
CA GLN A 118 4.65 -0.70 -9.20
C GLN A 118 4.47 0.57 -10.04
N ARG A 119 3.32 1.19 -9.96
CA ARG A 119 3.03 2.42 -10.70
C ARG A 119 3.74 3.61 -10.08
N GLY A 120 4.21 4.50 -10.92
CA GLY A 120 4.69 5.81 -10.50
C GLY A 120 3.53 6.77 -10.24
N GLY A 121 3.73 7.74 -9.37
CA GLY A 121 2.74 8.78 -9.10
C GLY A 121 3.38 10.08 -8.66
N LEU A 122 2.62 11.15 -8.73
CA LEU A 122 2.98 12.47 -8.23
C LEU A 122 2.15 12.78 -6.99
N LEU A 123 2.81 13.24 -5.93
CA LEU A 123 2.17 13.66 -4.69
C LEU A 123 2.11 15.18 -4.61
N TYR A 124 0.94 15.67 -4.26
CA TYR A 124 0.69 17.08 -4.01
C TYR A 124 0.12 17.26 -2.61
N PRO A 125 0.54 18.29 -1.87
CA PRO A 125 -0.14 18.65 -0.63
C PRO A 125 -1.60 18.97 -0.89
N ALA A 126 -2.49 18.49 -0.03
CA ALA A 126 -3.91 18.79 -0.03
C ALA A 126 -4.32 19.35 1.35
N ARG A 127 -5.50 19.96 1.44
CA ARG A 127 -5.95 20.65 2.65
C ARG A 127 -5.89 19.76 3.91
N ASP A 128 -6.33 18.51 3.78
CA ASP A 128 -6.41 17.55 4.88
C ASP A 128 -5.55 16.31 4.63
N GLY A 129 -4.45 16.45 3.93
CA GLY A 129 -3.56 15.33 3.62
C GLY A 129 -2.81 15.48 2.31
N TRP A 130 -2.97 14.51 1.43
CA TRP A 130 -2.23 14.42 0.18
C TRP A 130 -3.15 14.06 -0.99
N LEU A 131 -2.78 14.53 -2.18
CA LEU A 131 -3.36 14.12 -3.45
C LEU A 131 -2.31 13.33 -4.24
N LEU A 132 -2.62 12.09 -4.56
CA LEU A 132 -1.82 11.22 -5.41
C LEU A 132 -2.42 11.20 -6.82
N ARG A 133 -1.63 11.56 -7.81
CA ARG A 133 -2.00 11.44 -9.21
C ARG A 133 -1.17 10.37 -9.89
N LEU A 134 -1.87 9.42 -10.52
CA LEU A 134 -1.26 8.37 -11.33
C LEU A 134 -1.61 8.60 -12.79
N GLN A 135 -0.62 8.41 -13.66
CA GLN A 135 -0.88 8.39 -15.11
C GLN A 135 -1.57 7.08 -15.45
N ALA A 136 -2.69 7.16 -16.17
CA ALA A 136 -3.42 5.97 -16.58
C ALA A 136 -2.66 5.18 -17.65
N GLU A 137 -2.86 3.88 -17.63
CA GLU A 137 -2.41 2.93 -18.63
C GLU A 137 -3.63 2.29 -19.32
N SER A 138 -3.42 1.72 -20.49
CA SER A 138 -4.52 1.16 -21.28
C SER A 138 -5.31 0.07 -20.56
N PHE A 139 -4.67 -0.68 -19.65
CA PHE A 139 -5.31 -1.72 -18.86
C PHE A 139 -6.05 -1.20 -17.62
N ASP A 140 -5.98 0.09 -17.30
CA ASP A 140 -6.66 0.68 -16.15
C ASP A 140 -8.19 0.69 -16.28
N LEU A 141 -8.70 0.39 -17.47
CA LEU A 141 -10.13 0.10 -17.63
C LEU A 141 -10.62 -1.03 -16.70
N LEU A 142 -9.72 -1.91 -16.25
CA LEU A 142 -10.03 -2.94 -15.26
C LEU A 142 -10.33 -2.35 -13.87
N LEU A 143 -9.84 -1.15 -13.56
CA LEU A 143 -10.17 -0.43 -12.33
C LEU A 143 -11.63 -0.03 -12.24
N ASP A 144 -12.32 0.13 -13.37
CA ASP A 144 -13.76 0.42 -13.40
C ASP A 144 -14.59 -0.72 -12.79
N ARG A 145 -14.02 -1.91 -12.74
CA ARG A 145 -14.62 -3.11 -12.16
C ARG A 145 -14.01 -3.51 -10.82
N LEU A 146 -13.24 -2.63 -10.21
CA LEU A 146 -12.71 -2.86 -8.87
C LEU A 146 -13.86 -2.81 -7.85
N PRO A 147 -14.07 -3.86 -7.02
CA PRO A 147 -15.21 -3.91 -6.10
C PRO A 147 -15.14 -2.94 -4.93
N TRP A 148 -14.02 -2.26 -4.73
CA TRP A 148 -13.83 -1.28 -3.64
C TRP A 148 -13.35 0.06 -4.16
N GLY A 149 -13.63 1.13 -3.39
CA GLY A 149 -13.22 2.48 -3.75
C GLY A 149 -11.75 2.74 -3.45
N ILE A 150 -11.12 3.54 -4.30
CA ILE A 150 -9.71 3.95 -4.17
C ILE A 150 -9.50 5.46 -4.25
N SER A 151 -10.57 6.22 -4.51
CA SER A 151 -10.47 7.68 -4.64
C SER A 151 -10.12 8.39 -3.34
N ILE A 152 -10.49 7.80 -2.22
CA ILE A 152 -10.26 8.31 -0.87
C ILE A 152 -9.74 7.16 -0.02
N VAL A 153 -8.54 7.32 0.51
CA VAL A 153 -7.90 6.33 1.38
C VAL A 153 -7.63 6.96 2.74
N ARG A 154 -8.18 6.34 3.78
CA ARG A 154 -7.94 6.73 5.16
C ARG A 154 -7.88 5.50 6.05
N LEU A 155 -6.68 5.04 6.31
CA LEU A 155 -6.45 3.92 7.22
C LEU A 155 -6.59 4.36 8.68
N PRO A 156 -6.89 3.43 9.61
CA PRO A 156 -7.19 3.79 11.01
C PRO A 156 -6.09 4.57 11.73
N TRP A 157 -4.85 4.45 11.30
CA TRP A 157 -3.68 5.11 11.89
C TRP A 157 -3.23 6.36 11.12
N MET A 158 -3.89 6.71 10.02
CA MET A 158 -3.56 7.90 9.26
C MET A 158 -4.14 9.14 9.92
N ARG A 159 -3.36 10.23 9.99
CA ARG A 159 -3.81 11.53 10.50
C ARG A 159 -4.63 12.31 9.48
N GLY A 160 -4.28 12.18 8.22
CA GLY A 160 -4.91 12.86 7.11
C GLY A 160 -5.52 11.88 6.12
N THR A 161 -6.02 12.42 5.03
CA THR A 161 -6.64 11.65 3.95
C THR A 161 -5.73 11.64 2.73
N LEU A 162 -5.62 10.49 2.08
CA LEU A 162 -5.00 10.36 0.78
C LEU A 162 -6.10 10.33 -0.29
N PHE A 163 -6.15 11.37 -1.09
CA PHE A 163 -7.00 11.43 -2.28
C PHE A 163 -6.24 10.88 -3.46
N THR A 164 -6.88 10.12 -4.33
CA THR A 164 -6.23 9.55 -5.52
C THR A 164 -6.98 9.92 -6.79
N GLU A 165 -6.21 10.28 -7.82
CA GLU A 165 -6.70 10.54 -9.16
C GLU A 165 -5.90 9.69 -10.16
N TRP A 166 -6.59 8.88 -10.93
CA TRP A 166 -6.03 8.14 -12.05
C TRP A 166 -6.26 8.98 -13.32
N MET A 167 -5.20 9.60 -13.81
CA MET A 167 -5.29 10.52 -14.94
C MET A 167 -5.56 9.75 -16.24
N PRO A 168 -6.47 10.23 -17.10
CA PRO A 168 -6.64 9.63 -18.42
C PRO A 168 -5.32 9.64 -19.20
N ALA A 169 -5.11 8.58 -19.97
CA ALA A 169 -3.92 8.46 -20.82
C ALA A 169 -3.90 9.52 -21.93
#